data_53bfc43362071fd6e804b631f548087a
#
_entry.id   53bfc43362071fd6e804b631f548087a
#
_cell.length_a   1.000
_cell.length_b   1.000
_cell.length_c   1.000
_cell.angle_alpha   90.00
_cell.angle_beta   90.00
_cell.angle_gamma   90.00
#
_symmetry.space_group_name_H-M   'P 1'
#
loop_
_entity.id
_entity.type
_entity.pdbx_description
1 polymer ?
#
loop_
_entity_poly.entity_id
_entity_poly.type
_entity_poly.pdbx_seq_one_letter_code
_entity_poly.pdbx_strand_id
1 'polypeptide(L)'
;PDNIVEDYGADTLRMYEMFLGPLEQSKPWDTNGIDGVHKFLRRFWRLFYNRDGEYVVSDEAPTPAELKSLHKTIKKVGEDIENFSFNTSVSAFMICLNELGGCNKRAILEPLIVLIAPFAPHIAEELWESLGHTTSVCDASFPEYDEKYLVEDSIEYPISFNGKMRYKKVLPAGLTPKQVEEAVVSDPAAAKYLDGKTPKKVIVVPGKIVNVVI
;
A
#
# COMPACT_ATOMS: atom_id res chain seq x y z
N PRO A 1 -21.03 -16.24 -16.00
CA PRO A 1 -20.80 -15.00 -15.24
C PRO A 1 -21.98 -14.61 -14.37
N ASP A 2 -23.24 -14.94 -14.82
CA ASP A 2 -24.45 -14.44 -14.17
C ASP A 2 -24.51 -14.82 -12.67
N ASN A 3 -24.27 -16.09 -12.33
CA ASN A 3 -24.25 -16.54 -10.93
C ASN A 3 -23.20 -15.80 -10.09
N ILE A 4 -22.04 -15.49 -10.68
CA ILE A 4 -21.00 -14.76 -9.97
C ILE A 4 -21.41 -13.31 -9.73
N VAL A 5 -22.10 -12.70 -10.71
CA VAL A 5 -22.62 -11.34 -10.55
C VAL A 5 -23.74 -11.30 -9.52
N GLU A 6 -24.61 -12.32 -9.49
CA GLU A 6 -25.66 -12.43 -8.47
C GLU A 6 -25.11 -12.61 -7.05
N ASP A 7 -24.06 -13.45 -6.89
CA ASP A 7 -23.50 -13.78 -5.58
C ASP A 7 -22.55 -12.70 -5.04
N TYR A 8 -21.73 -12.08 -5.91
CA TYR A 8 -20.62 -11.22 -5.53
C TYR A 8 -20.70 -9.78 -6.07
N GLY A 9 -21.54 -9.54 -7.06
CA GLY A 9 -21.65 -8.26 -7.77
C GLY A 9 -20.66 -8.11 -8.95
N ALA A 10 -21.04 -7.25 -9.90
CA ALA A 10 -20.27 -7.03 -11.12
C ALA A 10 -18.87 -6.45 -10.86
N ASP A 11 -18.73 -5.54 -9.92
CA ASP A 11 -17.43 -4.94 -9.56
C ASP A 11 -16.45 -5.96 -8.99
N THR A 12 -16.94 -6.92 -8.19
CA THR A 12 -16.10 -8.00 -7.68
C THR A 12 -15.60 -8.89 -8.82
N LEU A 13 -16.47 -9.26 -9.77
CA LEU A 13 -16.09 -10.05 -10.93
C LEU A 13 -15.02 -9.32 -11.77
N ARG A 14 -15.27 -8.06 -12.14
CA ARG A 14 -14.35 -7.24 -12.94
C ARG A 14 -12.98 -7.13 -12.31
N MET A 15 -12.94 -6.76 -11.02
CA MET A 15 -11.70 -6.59 -10.29
C MET A 15 -10.96 -7.92 -10.08
N TYR A 16 -11.69 -9.02 -9.89
CA TYR A 16 -11.10 -10.34 -9.76
C TYR A 16 -10.47 -10.84 -11.05
N GLU A 17 -11.11 -10.64 -12.20
CA GLU A 17 -10.52 -10.96 -13.51
C GLU A 17 -9.20 -10.21 -13.74
N MET A 18 -9.13 -8.93 -13.37
CA MET A 18 -7.89 -8.16 -13.41
C MET A 18 -6.84 -8.66 -12.41
N PHE A 19 -7.26 -9.16 -11.24
CA PHE A 19 -6.36 -9.63 -10.19
C PHE A 19 -5.73 -10.99 -10.47
N LEU A 20 -6.33 -11.87 -11.27
CA LEU A 20 -5.88 -13.24 -11.51
C LEU A 20 -4.43 -13.35 -12.01
N GLY A 21 -3.91 -12.33 -12.67
CA GLY A 21 -2.50 -12.26 -13.08
C GLY A 21 -2.27 -11.41 -14.34
N PRO A 22 -1.05 -11.40 -14.89
CA PRO A 22 -0.71 -10.66 -16.10
C PRO A 22 -1.63 -11.02 -17.26
N LEU A 23 -2.00 -10.05 -18.10
CA LEU A 23 -2.94 -10.24 -19.21
C LEU A 23 -2.47 -11.27 -20.25
N GLU A 24 -1.16 -11.38 -20.47
CA GLU A 24 -0.57 -12.27 -21.45
C GLU A 24 -0.59 -13.75 -21.02
N GLN A 25 -0.92 -14.03 -19.75
CA GLN A 25 -0.90 -15.38 -19.22
C GLN A 25 -2.30 -15.96 -19.13
N SER A 26 -2.49 -17.15 -19.69
CA SER A 26 -3.70 -17.94 -19.44
C SER A 26 -3.81 -18.31 -17.96
N LYS A 27 -4.96 -18.04 -17.37
CA LYS A 27 -5.25 -18.35 -15.97
C LYS A 27 -6.49 -19.25 -15.88
N PRO A 28 -6.42 -20.38 -15.15
CA PRO A 28 -7.62 -21.11 -14.82
C PRO A 28 -8.51 -20.25 -13.90
N TRP A 29 -9.81 -20.31 -14.13
CA TRP A 29 -10.76 -19.71 -13.20
C TRP A 29 -10.74 -20.46 -11.87
N ASP A 30 -10.60 -19.72 -10.75
CA ASP A 30 -10.69 -20.25 -9.40
C ASP A 30 -11.69 -19.44 -8.58
N THR A 31 -12.83 -20.00 -8.30
CA THR A 31 -13.90 -19.33 -7.55
C THR A 31 -13.48 -19.02 -6.09
N ASN A 32 -12.53 -19.77 -5.52
CA ASN A 32 -12.12 -19.54 -4.13
C ASN A 32 -11.38 -18.22 -3.91
N GLY A 33 -10.72 -17.69 -4.94
CA GLY A 33 -9.97 -16.43 -4.87
C GLY A 33 -10.83 -15.16 -4.85
N ILE A 34 -12.06 -15.24 -5.34
CA ILE A 34 -12.95 -14.08 -5.51
C ILE A 34 -13.36 -13.43 -4.17
N ASP A 35 -13.44 -14.23 -3.11
CA ASP A 35 -13.76 -13.78 -1.76
C ASP A 35 -12.83 -12.66 -1.26
N GLY A 36 -11.55 -12.73 -1.63
CA GLY A 36 -10.56 -11.73 -1.25
C GLY A 36 -10.90 -10.35 -1.80
N VAL A 37 -11.28 -10.31 -3.08
CA VAL A 37 -11.69 -9.07 -3.77
C VAL A 37 -13.02 -8.56 -3.22
N HIS A 38 -14.00 -9.44 -3.02
CA HIS A 38 -15.29 -9.06 -2.44
C HIS A 38 -15.12 -8.45 -1.04
N LYS A 39 -14.32 -9.07 -0.18
CA LYS A 39 -13.99 -8.54 1.15
C LYS A 39 -13.27 -7.20 1.08
N PHE A 40 -12.37 -7.02 0.09
CA PHE A 40 -11.70 -5.74 -0.14
C PHE A 40 -12.71 -4.63 -0.46
N LEU A 41 -13.61 -4.82 -1.43
CA LEU A 41 -14.64 -3.83 -1.80
C LEU A 41 -15.56 -3.50 -0.61
N ARG A 42 -15.96 -4.50 0.17
CA ARG A 42 -16.75 -4.27 1.39
C ARG A 42 -15.98 -3.48 2.45
N ARG A 43 -14.68 -3.70 2.59
CA ARG A 43 -13.84 -2.91 3.50
C ARG A 43 -13.65 -1.48 2.99
N PHE A 44 -13.50 -1.30 1.67
CA PHE A 44 -13.41 0.01 1.04
C PHE A 44 -14.70 0.82 1.29
N TRP A 45 -15.88 0.23 1.07
CA TRP A 45 -17.18 0.82 1.41
C TRP A 45 -17.24 1.31 2.86
N ARG A 46 -16.69 0.53 3.80
CA ARG A 46 -16.73 0.85 5.24
C ARG A 46 -15.86 2.03 5.65
N LEU A 47 -15.03 2.56 4.79
CA LEU A 47 -14.35 3.84 5.04
C LEU A 47 -15.31 5.03 4.90
N PHE A 48 -16.43 4.85 4.19
CA PHE A 48 -17.45 5.87 3.93
C PHE A 48 -18.67 5.68 4.80
N TYR A 49 -19.07 4.44 5.05
CA TYR A 49 -20.25 4.08 5.83
C TYR A 49 -19.87 3.08 6.92
N ASN A 50 -20.28 3.36 8.16
CA ASN A 50 -20.07 2.44 9.28
C ASN A 50 -20.96 1.17 9.18
N ARG A 51 -20.95 0.34 10.22
CA ARG A 51 -21.74 -0.89 10.25
C ARG A 51 -23.24 -0.65 10.31
N ASP A 52 -23.64 0.51 10.82
CA ASP A 52 -25.03 0.92 10.99
C ASP A 52 -25.56 1.64 9.73
N GLY A 53 -24.72 1.78 8.69
CA GLY A 53 -25.05 2.45 7.44
C GLY A 53 -24.96 3.97 7.49
N GLU A 54 -24.38 4.53 8.55
CA GLU A 54 -24.22 5.97 8.67
C GLU A 54 -22.98 6.45 7.92
N TYR A 55 -23.11 7.58 7.22
CA TYR A 55 -21.99 8.24 6.52
C TYR A 55 -21.01 8.83 7.52
N VAL A 56 -19.74 8.47 7.40
CA VAL A 56 -18.70 8.79 8.39
C VAL A 56 -17.50 9.55 7.83
N VAL A 57 -17.54 9.97 6.55
CA VAL A 57 -16.43 10.70 5.95
C VAL A 57 -16.20 12.03 6.68
N SER A 58 -14.91 12.29 6.95
CA SER A 58 -14.45 13.46 7.71
C SER A 58 -13.63 14.40 6.83
N ASP A 59 -13.72 15.69 7.09
CA ASP A 59 -12.89 16.73 6.46
C ASP A 59 -11.60 17.03 7.26
N GLU A 60 -11.25 16.17 8.21
CA GLU A 60 -9.98 16.27 8.93
C GLU A 60 -8.77 16.18 7.99
N ALA A 61 -7.72 16.90 8.35
CA ALA A 61 -6.46 16.86 7.58
C ALA A 61 -5.81 15.47 7.66
N PRO A 62 -5.32 14.92 6.52
CA PRO A 62 -4.60 13.67 6.51
C PRO A 62 -3.29 13.73 7.29
N THR A 63 -2.90 12.60 7.87
CA THR A 63 -1.57 12.43 8.45
C THR A 63 -0.51 12.23 7.36
N PRO A 64 0.78 12.48 7.64
CA PRO A 64 1.87 12.20 6.70
C PRO A 64 1.90 10.75 6.22
N ALA A 65 1.58 9.79 7.09
CA ALA A 65 1.53 8.36 6.74
C ALA A 65 0.39 8.03 5.75
N GLU A 66 -0.79 8.61 5.96
CA GLU A 66 -1.93 8.45 5.04
C GLU A 66 -1.64 9.08 3.68
N LEU A 67 -1.04 10.28 3.64
CA LEU A 67 -0.61 10.93 2.39
C LEU A 67 0.45 10.10 1.66
N LYS A 68 1.42 9.55 2.39
CA LYS A 68 2.44 8.66 1.80
C LYS A 68 1.81 7.44 1.15
N SER A 69 0.90 6.76 1.84
CA SER A 69 0.20 5.58 1.31
C SER A 69 -0.61 5.93 0.07
N LEU A 70 -1.36 7.03 0.09
CA LEU A 70 -2.13 7.52 -1.05
C LEU A 70 -1.23 7.80 -2.27
N HIS A 71 -0.21 8.66 -2.11
CA HIS A 71 0.64 9.07 -3.24
C HIS A 71 1.47 7.92 -3.81
N LYS A 72 1.91 6.97 -2.98
CA LYS A 72 2.53 5.72 -3.41
C LYS A 72 1.57 4.88 -4.27
N THR A 73 0.30 4.83 -3.89
CA THR A 73 -0.74 4.10 -4.63
C THR A 73 -1.07 4.80 -5.95
N ILE A 74 -1.22 6.13 -5.96
CA ILE A 74 -1.44 6.91 -7.20
C ILE A 74 -0.32 6.62 -8.22
N LYS A 75 0.94 6.74 -7.79
CA LYS A 75 2.10 6.46 -8.65
C LYS A 75 2.06 5.04 -9.19
N LYS A 76 1.91 4.05 -8.29
CA LYS A 76 1.92 2.63 -8.66
C LYS A 76 0.80 2.27 -9.63
N VAL A 77 -0.43 2.73 -9.37
CA VAL A 77 -1.58 2.42 -10.22
C VAL A 77 -1.46 3.11 -11.59
N GLY A 78 -0.97 4.37 -11.63
CA GLY A 78 -0.71 5.05 -12.89
C GLY A 78 0.30 4.30 -13.77
N GLU A 79 1.45 3.93 -13.20
CA GLU A 79 2.47 3.14 -13.90
C GLU A 79 1.93 1.76 -14.35
N ASP A 80 1.14 1.10 -13.51
CA ASP A 80 0.56 -0.20 -13.81
C ASP A 80 -0.46 -0.15 -14.96
N ILE A 81 -1.29 0.89 -15.01
CA ILE A 81 -2.25 1.07 -16.10
C ILE A 81 -1.52 1.26 -17.43
N GLU A 82 -0.48 2.10 -17.48
CA GLU A 82 0.34 2.31 -18.68
C GLU A 82 1.04 1.03 -19.14
N ASN A 83 1.43 0.16 -18.21
CA ASN A 83 2.11 -1.10 -18.49
C ASN A 83 1.19 -2.32 -18.57
N PHE A 84 -0.13 -2.12 -18.54
CA PHE A 84 -1.15 -3.21 -18.52
C PHE A 84 -0.97 -4.22 -17.37
N SER A 85 -0.39 -3.79 -16.26
CA SER A 85 -0.11 -4.61 -15.07
C SER A 85 -1.24 -4.51 -14.04
N PHE A 86 -2.49 -4.70 -14.47
CA PHE A 86 -3.69 -4.48 -13.65
C PHE A 86 -3.75 -5.33 -12.38
N ASN A 87 -3.17 -6.53 -12.40
CA ASN A 87 -3.11 -7.40 -11.23
C ASN A 87 -2.29 -6.79 -10.09
N THR A 88 -1.25 -6.03 -10.40
CA THR A 88 -0.44 -5.34 -9.39
C THR A 88 -1.13 -4.07 -8.88
N SER A 89 -1.97 -3.41 -9.70
CA SER A 89 -2.85 -2.33 -9.25
C SER A 89 -3.83 -2.81 -8.18
N VAL A 90 -4.50 -3.96 -8.41
CA VAL A 90 -5.43 -4.52 -7.42
C VAL A 90 -4.71 -4.84 -6.11
N SER A 91 -3.50 -5.41 -6.19
CA SER A 91 -2.66 -5.63 -5.00
C SER A 91 -2.29 -4.32 -4.31
N ALA A 92 -1.98 -3.26 -5.07
CA ALA A 92 -1.65 -1.94 -4.52
C ALA A 92 -2.84 -1.33 -3.76
N PHE A 93 -4.07 -1.47 -4.27
CA PHE A 93 -5.27 -1.04 -3.54
C PHE A 93 -5.45 -1.77 -2.22
N MET A 94 -5.23 -3.09 -2.19
CA MET A 94 -5.33 -3.89 -0.97
C MET A 94 -4.27 -3.49 0.07
N ILE A 95 -3.05 -3.22 -0.37
CA ILE A 95 -1.96 -2.72 0.49
C ILE A 95 -2.31 -1.34 1.04
N CYS A 96 -2.74 -0.41 0.18
CA CYS A 96 -3.16 0.92 0.58
C CYS A 96 -4.25 0.88 1.66
N LEU A 97 -5.29 0.08 1.45
CA LEU A 97 -6.38 -0.07 2.41
C LEU A 97 -5.90 -0.62 3.77
N ASN A 98 -4.91 -1.51 3.77
CA ASN A 98 -4.31 -2.02 4.99
C ASN A 98 -3.47 -0.94 5.71
N GLU A 99 -2.68 -0.17 4.97
CA GLU A 99 -1.86 0.93 5.51
C GLU A 99 -2.72 2.08 6.06
N LEU A 100 -3.82 2.40 5.39
CA LEU A 100 -4.78 3.43 5.82
C LEU A 100 -5.57 3.01 7.06
N GLY A 101 -5.71 1.71 7.32
CA GLY A 101 -6.48 1.20 8.45
C GLY A 101 -7.96 1.61 8.38
N GLY A 102 -8.39 2.47 9.28
CA GLY A 102 -9.76 3.00 9.33
C GLY A 102 -9.88 4.46 8.87
N CYS A 103 -8.96 4.96 8.06
CA CYS A 103 -8.97 6.34 7.57
C CYS A 103 -10.27 6.62 6.81
N ASN A 104 -11.00 7.65 7.27
CA ASN A 104 -12.26 8.11 6.68
C ASN A 104 -12.16 9.55 6.15
N LYS A 105 -10.95 10.04 5.88
CA LYS A 105 -10.72 11.44 5.49
C LYS A 105 -10.97 11.66 4.02
N ARG A 106 -11.86 12.62 3.69
CA ARG A 106 -12.22 12.98 2.31
C ARG A 106 -11.00 13.16 1.40
N ALA A 107 -9.99 13.89 1.84
CA ALA A 107 -8.79 14.19 1.06
C ALA A 107 -7.97 12.95 0.67
N ILE A 108 -8.17 11.81 1.35
CA ILE A 108 -7.59 10.50 1.01
C ILE A 108 -8.56 9.68 0.16
N LEU A 109 -9.84 9.67 0.55
CA LEU A 109 -10.84 8.78 -0.05
C LEU A 109 -11.24 9.20 -1.46
N GLU A 110 -11.38 10.50 -1.71
CA GLU A 110 -11.80 11.05 -3.00
C GLU A 110 -10.84 10.67 -4.15
N PRO A 111 -9.51 10.88 -4.05
CA PRO A 111 -8.58 10.38 -5.06
C PRO A 111 -8.59 8.86 -5.23
N LEU A 112 -8.81 8.09 -4.14
CA LEU A 112 -8.88 6.64 -4.22
C LEU A 112 -10.11 6.14 -4.99
N ILE A 113 -11.26 6.85 -4.90
CA ILE A 113 -12.44 6.53 -5.73
C ILE A 113 -12.08 6.65 -7.21
N VAL A 114 -11.40 7.73 -7.60
CA VAL A 114 -11.00 7.93 -9.01
C VAL A 114 -10.05 6.83 -9.48
N LEU A 115 -9.09 6.43 -8.64
CA LEU A 115 -8.16 5.34 -8.98
C LEU A 115 -8.86 3.98 -9.15
N ILE A 116 -9.87 3.69 -8.35
CA ILE A 116 -10.56 2.39 -8.36
C ILE A 116 -11.64 2.31 -9.46
N ALA A 117 -12.13 3.45 -9.96
CA ALA A 117 -13.23 3.53 -10.91
C ALA A 117 -13.05 2.65 -12.16
N PRO A 118 -11.87 2.56 -12.82
CA PRO A 118 -11.67 1.66 -13.95
C PRO A 118 -11.86 0.17 -13.61
N PHE A 119 -11.59 -0.22 -12.37
CA PHE A 119 -11.65 -1.60 -11.89
C PHE A 119 -13.03 -1.96 -11.32
N ALA A 120 -13.65 -1.03 -10.59
CA ALA A 120 -14.92 -1.21 -9.88
C ALA A 120 -15.80 0.04 -10.04
N PRO A 121 -16.37 0.25 -11.25
CA PRO A 121 -17.06 1.50 -11.61
C PRO A 121 -18.33 1.75 -10.79
N HIS A 122 -19.10 0.72 -10.43
CA HIS A 122 -20.39 0.92 -9.76
C HIS A 122 -20.21 1.42 -8.32
N ILE A 123 -19.33 0.79 -7.55
CA ILE A 123 -19.01 1.26 -6.19
C ILE A 123 -18.34 2.64 -6.23
N ALA A 124 -17.49 2.89 -7.22
CA ALA A 124 -16.82 4.18 -7.37
C ALA A 124 -17.82 5.30 -7.64
N GLU A 125 -18.77 5.10 -8.54
CA GLU A 125 -19.82 6.08 -8.87
C GLU A 125 -20.70 6.39 -7.66
N GLU A 126 -21.17 5.36 -6.95
CA GLU A 126 -22.00 5.50 -5.75
C GLU A 126 -21.28 6.28 -4.65
N LEU A 127 -20.01 5.98 -4.41
CA LEU A 127 -19.22 6.69 -3.41
C LEU A 127 -18.87 8.11 -3.84
N TRP A 128 -18.68 8.36 -5.14
CA TRP A 128 -18.46 9.68 -5.72
C TRP A 128 -19.68 10.60 -5.51
N GLU A 129 -20.86 10.10 -5.80
CA GLU A 129 -22.11 10.80 -5.52
C GLU A 129 -22.28 11.07 -4.02
N SER A 130 -21.96 10.10 -3.17
CA SER A 130 -22.07 10.23 -1.71
C SER A 130 -21.14 11.31 -1.12
N LEU A 131 -20.04 11.64 -1.81
CA LEU A 131 -19.16 12.78 -1.48
C LEU A 131 -19.77 14.14 -1.90
N GLY A 132 -20.93 14.14 -2.58
CA GLY A 132 -21.64 15.34 -3.00
C GLY A 132 -21.31 15.82 -4.42
N HIS A 133 -20.62 14.99 -5.23
CA HIS A 133 -20.40 15.30 -6.64
C HIS A 133 -21.66 15.09 -7.46
N THR A 134 -21.87 15.94 -8.46
CA THR A 134 -23.03 15.92 -9.36
C THR A 134 -22.70 15.46 -10.78
N THR A 135 -21.41 15.22 -11.06
CA THR A 135 -20.90 14.67 -12.32
C THR A 135 -20.45 13.24 -12.09
N SER A 136 -20.32 12.45 -13.16
CA SER A 136 -19.78 11.09 -13.06
C SER A 136 -18.31 11.09 -12.61
N VAL A 137 -17.92 10.08 -11.87
CA VAL A 137 -16.50 9.82 -11.54
C VAL A 137 -15.63 9.65 -12.79
N CYS A 138 -16.24 9.22 -13.90
CA CYS A 138 -15.57 9.09 -15.20
C CYS A 138 -15.10 10.42 -15.78
N ASP A 139 -15.70 11.54 -15.37
CA ASP A 139 -15.32 12.89 -15.78
C ASP A 139 -14.22 13.49 -14.90
N ALA A 140 -13.87 12.83 -13.81
CA ALA A 140 -12.83 13.28 -12.90
C ALA A 140 -11.43 13.10 -13.51
N SER A 141 -10.55 14.07 -13.26
CA SER A 141 -9.15 13.94 -13.65
C SER A 141 -8.44 12.85 -12.82
N PHE A 142 -7.61 12.05 -13.49
CA PHE A 142 -6.79 11.07 -12.80
C PHE A 142 -5.86 11.79 -11.79
N PRO A 143 -5.78 11.37 -10.54
CA PRO A 143 -5.01 12.06 -9.52
C PRO A 143 -3.51 12.00 -9.80
N GLU A 144 -2.83 13.12 -9.56
CA GLU A 144 -1.38 13.21 -9.68
C GLU A 144 -0.71 12.92 -8.32
N TYR A 145 0.40 12.20 -8.35
CA TYR A 145 1.19 12.01 -7.14
C TYR A 145 2.21 13.15 -6.94
N ASP A 146 2.49 13.46 -5.68
CA ASP A 146 3.50 14.44 -5.30
C ASP A 146 4.69 13.71 -4.66
N GLU A 147 5.87 13.83 -5.28
CA GLU A 147 7.10 13.14 -4.86
C GLU A 147 7.51 13.45 -3.41
N LYS A 148 7.14 14.64 -2.89
CA LYS A 148 7.47 14.99 -1.50
C LYS A 148 6.89 14.01 -0.48
N TYR A 149 5.76 13.35 -0.79
CA TYR A 149 5.15 12.34 0.08
C TYR A 149 5.76 10.95 -0.11
N LEU A 150 6.55 10.73 -1.16
CA LEU A 150 7.20 9.45 -1.45
C LEU A 150 8.57 9.32 -0.78
N VAL A 151 9.11 10.41 -0.25
CA VAL A 151 10.40 10.39 0.46
C VAL A 151 10.28 9.48 1.68
N GLU A 152 11.17 8.50 1.78
CA GLU A 152 11.26 7.66 2.96
C GLU A 152 12.03 8.41 4.06
N ASP A 153 11.33 8.80 5.12
CA ASP A 153 11.96 9.42 6.29
C ASP A 153 12.80 8.41 7.09
N SER A 154 12.56 7.10 6.88
CA SER A 154 13.26 6.04 7.59
C SER A 154 13.42 4.78 6.73
N ILE A 155 14.48 4.04 6.99
CA ILE A 155 14.80 2.77 6.33
C ILE A 155 14.91 1.68 7.41
N GLU A 156 14.24 0.55 7.20
CA GLU A 156 14.39 -0.64 8.03
C GLU A 156 15.57 -1.47 7.53
N TYR A 157 16.64 -1.50 8.31
CA TYR A 157 17.82 -2.30 8.01
C TYR A 157 17.74 -3.66 8.69
N PRO A 158 17.81 -4.78 7.96
CA PRO A 158 18.14 -6.08 8.54
C PRO A 158 19.60 -6.05 9.02
N ILE A 159 19.81 -6.34 10.30
CA ILE A 159 21.12 -6.36 10.93
C ILE A 159 21.60 -7.80 11.05
N SER A 160 22.74 -8.09 10.41
CA SER A 160 23.38 -9.40 10.40
C SER A 160 24.69 -9.39 11.15
N PHE A 161 25.01 -10.49 11.81
CA PHE A 161 26.31 -10.75 12.44
C PHE A 161 26.94 -11.98 11.80
N ASN A 162 28.14 -11.81 11.24
CA ASN A 162 28.85 -12.85 10.47
C ASN A 162 27.94 -13.51 9.40
N GLY A 163 27.17 -12.66 8.68
CA GLY A 163 26.28 -13.11 7.60
C GLY A 163 24.92 -13.68 8.04
N LYS A 164 24.67 -13.84 9.37
CA LYS A 164 23.39 -14.32 9.88
C LYS A 164 22.55 -13.17 10.41
N MET A 165 21.38 -12.93 9.81
CA MET A 165 20.43 -11.90 10.26
C MET A 165 19.98 -12.18 11.69
N ARG A 166 19.94 -11.13 12.51
CA ARG A 166 19.60 -11.23 13.94
C ARG A 166 18.40 -10.40 14.35
N TYR A 167 18.32 -9.17 13.87
CA TYR A 167 17.20 -8.27 14.14
C TYR A 167 17.08 -7.22 13.05
N LYS A 168 16.01 -6.42 13.10
CA LYS A 168 15.78 -5.29 12.21
C LYS A 168 15.86 -3.99 13.00
N LYS A 169 16.39 -2.94 12.39
CA LYS A 169 16.50 -1.60 12.97
C LYS A 169 16.02 -0.54 12.00
N VAL A 170 15.09 0.28 12.45
CA VAL A 170 14.62 1.44 11.69
C VAL A 170 15.54 2.62 11.98
N LEU A 171 16.10 3.20 10.93
CA LEU A 171 17.00 4.36 10.99
C LEU A 171 16.52 5.45 10.00
N PRO A 172 16.78 6.75 10.29
CA PRO A 172 16.49 7.82 9.34
C PRO A 172 17.11 7.57 7.97
N ALA A 173 16.38 7.84 6.89
CA ALA A 173 16.84 7.56 5.51
C ALA A 173 18.05 8.40 5.07
N GLY A 174 18.20 9.60 5.66
CA GLY A 174 19.29 10.52 5.33
C GLY A 174 20.65 10.22 5.99
N LEU A 175 20.79 9.11 6.74
CA LEU A 175 22.04 8.77 7.40
C LEU A 175 23.12 8.32 6.40
N THR A 176 24.34 8.82 6.59
CA THR A 176 25.52 8.30 5.88
C THR A 176 25.85 6.88 6.35
N PRO A 177 26.54 6.07 5.52
CA PRO A 177 26.95 4.71 5.92
C PRO A 177 27.68 4.67 7.28
N LYS A 178 28.49 5.68 7.58
CA LYS A 178 29.19 5.79 8.87
C LYS A 178 28.25 6.02 10.04
N GLN A 179 27.25 6.88 9.86
CA GLN A 179 26.22 7.12 10.89
C GLN A 179 25.34 5.89 11.12
N VAL A 180 25.04 5.14 10.07
CA VAL A 180 24.33 3.85 10.17
C VAL A 180 25.18 2.84 10.95
N GLU A 181 26.48 2.73 10.67
CA GLU A 181 27.43 1.90 11.41
C GLU A 181 27.45 2.26 12.90
N GLU A 182 27.65 3.53 13.23
CA GLU A 182 27.66 4.03 14.61
C GLU A 182 26.33 3.72 15.34
N ALA A 183 25.18 3.94 14.66
CA ALA A 183 23.88 3.64 15.23
C ALA A 183 23.65 2.15 15.49
N VAL A 184 24.19 1.27 14.66
CA VAL A 184 24.07 -0.19 14.82
C VAL A 184 25.01 -0.70 15.91
N VAL A 185 26.26 -0.23 15.96
CA VAL A 185 27.24 -0.69 16.95
C VAL A 185 26.87 -0.23 18.36
N SER A 186 26.29 0.98 18.50
CA SER A 186 25.84 1.52 19.79
C SER A 186 24.47 0.98 20.25
N ASP A 187 23.80 0.17 19.42
CA ASP A 187 22.49 -0.38 19.76
C ASP A 187 22.58 -1.39 20.91
N PRO A 188 21.77 -1.23 21.99
CA PRO A 188 21.67 -2.23 23.06
C PRO A 188 21.32 -3.62 22.54
N ALA A 189 20.54 -3.73 21.43
CA ALA A 189 20.24 -5.03 20.82
C ALA A 189 21.46 -5.69 20.18
N ALA A 190 22.46 -4.91 19.75
CA ALA A 190 23.71 -5.43 19.19
C ALA A 190 24.65 -5.98 20.30
N ALA A 191 24.57 -5.43 21.49
CA ALA A 191 25.49 -5.76 22.60
C ALA A 191 25.56 -7.27 22.88
N LYS A 192 24.44 -7.96 22.90
CA LYS A 192 24.38 -9.42 23.14
C LYS A 192 24.99 -10.26 22.01
N TYR A 193 25.13 -9.70 20.80
CA TYR A 193 25.76 -10.39 19.66
C TYR A 193 27.23 -10.03 19.54
N LEU A 194 27.63 -8.86 20.02
CA LEU A 194 29.02 -8.42 20.10
C LEU A 194 29.77 -9.15 21.20
N ASP A 195 29.09 -9.57 22.30
CA ASP A 195 29.67 -10.30 23.42
C ASP A 195 30.94 -9.61 24.00
N GLY A 196 30.87 -8.27 24.14
CA GLY A 196 31.98 -7.44 24.61
C GLY A 196 33.13 -7.25 23.60
N LYS A 197 33.03 -7.78 22.38
CA LYS A 197 34.06 -7.63 21.34
C LYS A 197 33.81 -6.41 20.47
N THR A 198 34.88 -5.80 20.00
CA THR A 198 34.80 -4.74 18.98
C THR A 198 34.63 -5.38 17.59
N PRO A 199 33.73 -4.89 16.74
CA PRO A 199 33.61 -5.36 15.38
C PRO A 199 34.92 -5.21 14.61
N LYS A 200 35.32 -6.23 13.87
CA LYS A 200 36.46 -6.13 12.93
C LYS A 200 36.12 -5.28 11.72
N LYS A 201 34.88 -5.37 11.28
CA LYS A 201 34.37 -4.64 10.13
C LYS A 201 32.84 -4.55 10.19
N VAL A 202 32.28 -3.39 9.80
CA VAL A 202 30.85 -3.23 9.56
C VAL A 202 30.63 -2.89 8.09
N ILE A 203 29.84 -3.69 7.42
CA ILE A 203 29.53 -3.51 5.99
C ILE A 203 28.11 -2.97 5.92
N VAL A 204 27.96 -1.72 5.52
CA VAL A 204 26.68 -1.05 5.31
C VAL A 204 26.40 -1.00 3.81
N VAL A 205 25.32 -1.65 3.38
CA VAL A 205 24.76 -1.48 2.04
C VAL A 205 23.55 -0.55 2.18
N PRO A 206 23.67 0.72 1.74
CA PRO A 206 22.60 1.71 1.93
C PRO A 206 21.26 1.21 1.42
N GLY A 207 20.21 1.39 2.23
CA GLY A 207 18.85 0.96 1.90
C GLY A 207 18.59 -0.55 1.88
N LYS A 208 19.59 -1.40 2.19
CA LYS A 208 19.43 -2.86 2.04
C LYS A 208 19.77 -3.65 3.31
N ILE A 209 20.99 -3.59 3.81
CA ILE A 209 21.44 -4.47 4.89
C ILE A 209 22.66 -3.87 5.61
N VAL A 210 22.81 -4.21 6.90
CA VAL A 210 24.07 -4.01 7.65
C VAL A 210 24.58 -5.37 8.11
N ASN A 211 25.86 -5.66 7.84
CA ASN A 211 26.53 -6.89 8.29
C ASN A 211 27.73 -6.54 9.18
N VAL A 212 27.67 -6.95 10.43
CA VAL A 212 28.71 -6.78 11.43
C VAL A 212 29.56 -8.05 11.46
N VAL A 213 30.88 -7.89 11.24
CA VAL A 213 31.87 -8.98 11.30
C VAL A 213 32.63 -8.85 12.60
N ILE A 214 32.60 -9.90 13.41
CA ILE A 214 33.25 -9.99 14.72
C ILE A 214 34.52 -10.80 14.64
#